data_bb3955c12807e900c1a72bef0fbfb853
#
_entry.id   bb3955c12807e900c1a72bef0fbfb853
#
_cell.length_a   1.000
_cell.length_b   1.000
_cell.length_c   1.000
_cell.angle_alpha   90.00
_cell.angle_beta   90.00
_cell.angle_gamma   90.00
#
_symmetry.space_group_name_H-M   'P 1'
#
loop_
_entity.id
_entity.type
_entity.pdbx_description
1 polymer ?
#
loop_
_entity_poly.entity_id
_entity_poly.type
_entity_poly.pdbx_seq_one_letter_code
_entity_poly.pdbx_strand_id
1 'polypeptide(L)'
;MPHHPSGLIPDPAFSRLVAEVRACRICAPHLPLGPRPIVRGRPSARLLIISQAPGKRVHETGLPFNDRSGDRLRGWLALDRETFYDEARVAILGMAFCYPGSDTKGGDLPPRPECAPRWHDRLRTYFSAIELTLLVGSYAIDYYLSGPRARSMTEVIVRWRDFLPQLFVLPHPSWRTTRWLRDNPWFENEALPELRARMAQVLSATPQVEPVPPQKISAAPGSRIGR
;
A
#
# COMPACT_ATOMS: atom_id res chain seq x y z
N MET A 1 37.00 -0.87 10.27
CA MET A 1 36.31 0.31 9.74
C MET A 1 35.04 -0.16 9.08
N PRO A 2 33.82 0.14 9.58
CA PRO A 2 32.59 -0.31 8.93
C PRO A 2 32.35 0.56 7.69
N HIS A 3 32.20 -0.10 6.54
CA HIS A 3 31.78 0.52 5.29
C HIS A 3 30.35 1.07 5.47
N HIS A 4 30.20 2.37 5.54
CA HIS A 4 28.91 3.02 5.31
C HIS A 4 28.48 2.77 3.85
N PRO A 5 27.30 2.17 3.59
CA PRO A 5 26.78 2.10 2.24
C PRO A 5 26.51 3.52 1.74
N SER A 6 26.99 3.82 0.55
CA SER A 6 26.85 5.09 -0.15
C SER A 6 25.43 5.62 -0.05
N GLY A 7 25.24 6.69 0.73
CA GLY A 7 23.96 7.37 0.87
C GLY A 7 23.55 7.94 -0.47
N LEU A 8 22.57 7.30 -1.11
CA LEU A 8 21.87 7.88 -2.25
C LEU A 8 21.30 9.24 -1.77
N ILE A 9 21.81 10.33 -2.35
CA ILE A 9 21.30 11.67 -2.09
C ILE A 9 19.80 11.65 -2.38
N PRO A 10 18.94 12.01 -1.42
CA PRO A 10 17.50 12.02 -1.66
C PRO A 10 17.20 12.92 -2.85
N ASP A 11 16.39 12.43 -3.82
CA ASP A 11 15.91 13.27 -4.92
C ASP A 11 15.25 14.53 -4.34
N PRO A 12 15.77 15.74 -4.64
CA PRO A 12 15.24 16.98 -4.07
C PRO A 12 13.79 17.23 -4.46
N ALA A 13 13.34 16.76 -5.64
CA ALA A 13 11.97 16.92 -6.10
C ALA A 13 11.03 15.97 -5.33
N PHE A 14 11.44 14.73 -5.10
CA PHE A 14 10.71 13.80 -4.24
C PHE A 14 10.62 14.31 -2.79
N SER A 15 11.72 14.84 -2.25
CA SER A 15 11.74 15.39 -0.90
C SER A 15 10.77 16.56 -0.75
N ARG A 16 10.71 17.47 -1.74
CA ARG A 16 9.72 18.57 -1.78
C ARG A 16 8.29 18.05 -1.83
N LEU A 17 8.01 17.06 -2.67
CA LEU A 17 6.67 16.46 -2.74
C LEU A 17 6.26 15.82 -1.42
N VAL A 18 7.15 15.06 -0.76
CA VAL A 18 6.87 14.47 0.56
C VAL A 18 6.61 15.54 1.61
N ALA A 19 7.35 16.65 1.58
CA ALA A 19 7.13 17.80 2.47
C ALA A 19 5.74 18.44 2.21
N GLU A 20 5.35 18.62 0.94
CA GLU A 20 4.02 19.11 0.55
C GLU A 20 2.91 18.19 1.06
N VAL A 21 3.06 16.87 0.91
CA VAL A 21 2.12 15.88 1.45
C VAL A 21 2.01 15.99 2.97
N ARG A 22 3.13 16.06 3.68
CA ARG A 22 3.16 16.18 5.14
C ARG A 22 2.55 17.49 5.66
N ALA A 23 2.61 18.56 4.87
CA ALA A 23 1.98 19.84 5.15
C ALA A 23 0.48 19.88 4.78
N CYS A 24 -0.10 18.84 4.17
CA CYS A 24 -1.49 18.83 3.73
C CYS A 24 -2.46 19.02 4.88
N ARG A 25 -3.47 19.88 4.68
CA ARG A 25 -4.53 20.20 5.65
C ARG A 25 -5.94 20.12 5.06
N ILE A 26 -6.10 19.58 3.85
CA ILE A 26 -7.38 19.57 3.10
C ILE A 26 -8.51 18.94 3.91
N CYS A 27 -8.25 17.83 4.60
CA CYS A 27 -9.24 17.11 5.38
C CYS A 27 -9.30 17.55 6.85
N ALA A 28 -8.59 18.59 7.28
CA ALA A 28 -8.48 19.00 8.68
C ALA A 28 -9.82 19.09 9.42
N PRO A 29 -10.91 19.69 8.85
CA PRO A 29 -12.21 19.77 9.52
C PRO A 29 -12.88 18.40 9.80
N HIS A 30 -12.42 17.34 9.16
CA HIS A 30 -13.00 15.99 9.24
C HIS A 30 -12.11 14.99 10.02
N LEU A 31 -11.01 15.45 10.58
CA LEU A 31 -10.04 14.59 11.26
C LEU A 31 -10.08 14.86 12.77
N PRO A 32 -10.58 13.92 13.60
CA PRO A 32 -10.80 14.17 15.02
C PRO A 32 -9.53 14.44 15.82
N LEU A 33 -8.38 13.93 15.35
CA LEU A 33 -7.07 14.15 15.96
C LEU A 33 -6.20 15.13 15.14
N GLY A 34 -6.80 15.85 14.19
CA GLY A 34 -6.10 16.75 13.28
C GLY A 34 -5.31 16.04 12.17
N PRO A 35 -4.78 16.80 11.23
CA PRO A 35 -4.02 16.26 10.10
C PRO A 35 -2.61 15.85 10.52
N ARG A 36 -2.30 14.58 10.27
CA ARG A 36 -0.96 14.01 10.40
C ARG A 36 -0.72 13.04 9.25
N PRO A 37 -0.36 13.53 8.04
CA PRO A 37 -0.11 12.67 6.89
C PRO A 37 1.09 11.77 7.11
N ILE A 38 0.89 10.46 6.91
CA ILE A 38 1.90 9.41 7.08
C ILE A 38 2.15 8.78 5.73
N VAL A 39 3.36 8.98 5.20
CA VAL A 39 3.88 8.45 3.95
C VAL A 39 5.27 7.92 4.19
N ARG A 40 5.56 6.71 3.70
CA ARG A 40 6.87 6.08 3.79
C ARG A 40 7.30 5.51 2.46
N GLY A 41 8.59 5.57 2.20
CA GLY A 41 9.23 5.02 1.02
C GLY A 41 10.23 5.98 0.40
N ARG A 42 11.11 5.43 -0.41
CA ARG A 42 12.10 6.15 -1.23
C ARG A 42 11.94 5.74 -2.70
N PRO A 43 12.44 6.53 -3.65
CA PRO A 43 12.40 6.19 -5.07
C PRO A 43 13.01 4.81 -5.41
N SER A 44 13.96 4.35 -4.60
CA SER A 44 14.60 3.04 -4.75
C SER A 44 13.76 1.85 -4.27
N ALA A 45 12.62 2.09 -3.62
CA ALA A 45 11.76 1.01 -3.13
C ALA A 45 11.29 0.12 -4.29
N ARG A 46 11.32 -1.18 -4.09
CA ARG A 46 10.92 -2.18 -5.09
C ARG A 46 9.58 -2.83 -4.78
N LEU A 47 9.14 -2.74 -3.53
CA LEU A 47 7.83 -3.17 -3.06
C LEU A 47 7.00 -1.93 -2.69
N LEU A 48 5.77 -1.84 -3.19
CA LEU A 48 4.79 -0.84 -2.78
C LEU A 48 3.61 -1.51 -2.08
N ILE A 49 3.31 -1.11 -0.87
CA ILE A 49 2.12 -1.55 -0.12
C ILE A 49 1.11 -0.40 -0.10
N ILE A 50 -0.08 -0.64 -0.66
CA ILE A 50 -1.18 0.31 -0.64
C ILE A 50 -2.28 -0.27 0.25
N SER A 51 -2.67 0.48 1.30
CA SER A 51 -3.63 0.03 2.30
C SER A 51 -4.73 1.05 2.55
N GLN A 52 -5.58 0.83 3.53
CA GLN A 52 -6.74 1.68 3.82
C GLN A 52 -6.36 3.11 4.24
N ALA A 53 -6.05 3.32 5.50
CA ALA A 53 -5.67 4.58 6.12
C ALA A 53 -4.98 4.28 7.46
N PRO A 54 -4.25 5.24 8.04
CA PRO A 54 -3.69 5.10 9.39
C PRO A 54 -4.80 4.85 10.43
N GLY A 55 -4.65 3.85 11.26
CA GLY A 55 -5.44 3.70 12.49
C GLY A 55 -4.96 4.66 13.59
N LYS A 56 -5.67 4.72 14.73
CA LYS A 56 -5.32 5.61 15.85
C LYS A 56 -3.88 5.43 16.33
N ARG A 57 -3.44 4.19 16.55
CA ARG A 57 -2.06 3.89 16.97
C ARG A 57 -1.00 4.34 15.96
N VAL A 58 -1.32 4.18 14.66
CA VAL A 58 -0.44 4.65 13.59
C VAL A 58 -0.37 6.18 13.60
N HIS A 59 -1.50 6.86 13.80
CA HIS A 59 -1.52 8.31 13.98
C HIS A 59 -0.64 8.75 15.16
N GLU A 60 -0.73 8.09 16.31
CA GLU A 60 0.05 8.42 17.51
C GLU A 60 1.56 8.21 17.33
N THR A 61 1.95 7.13 16.66
CA THR A 61 3.37 6.75 16.52
C THR A 61 4.03 7.28 15.25
N GLY A 62 3.26 7.61 14.22
CA GLY A 62 3.77 7.97 12.90
C GLY A 62 4.30 6.78 12.08
N LEU A 63 4.13 5.55 12.57
CA LEU A 63 4.65 4.34 11.94
C LEU A 63 3.52 3.46 11.41
N PRO A 64 3.35 3.32 10.07
CA PRO A 64 2.27 2.51 9.49
C PRO A 64 2.41 1.05 9.89
N PHE A 65 1.28 0.37 10.05
CA PHE A 65 1.26 -1.04 10.44
C PHE A 65 1.98 -1.34 11.77
N ASN A 66 2.04 -0.38 12.70
CA ASN A 66 2.61 -0.59 14.03
C ASN A 66 1.55 -1.09 15.03
N ASP A 67 0.82 -2.12 14.63
CA ASP A 67 -0.28 -2.73 15.37
C ASP A 67 -0.41 -4.23 15.04
N ARG A 68 -1.42 -4.90 15.59
CA ARG A 68 -1.69 -6.32 15.35
C ARG A 68 -1.95 -6.65 13.87
N SER A 69 -2.54 -5.71 13.12
CA SER A 69 -2.74 -5.89 11.66
C SER A 69 -1.40 -5.89 10.94
N GLY A 70 -0.49 -5.03 11.37
CA GLY A 70 0.88 -5.01 10.84
C GLY A 70 1.67 -6.27 11.20
N ASP A 71 1.51 -6.82 12.41
CA ASP A 71 2.15 -8.09 12.77
C ASP A 71 1.65 -9.22 11.86
N ARG A 72 0.34 -9.30 11.62
CA ARG A 72 -0.24 -10.28 10.71
C ARG A 72 0.25 -10.08 9.28
N LEU A 73 0.30 -8.83 8.78
CA LEU A 73 0.78 -8.56 7.43
C LEU A 73 2.23 -9.01 7.26
N ARG A 74 3.12 -8.65 8.18
CA ARG A 74 4.52 -9.11 8.14
C ARG A 74 4.62 -10.63 8.15
N GLY A 75 3.80 -11.31 8.96
CA GLY A 75 3.71 -12.77 8.97
C GLY A 75 3.27 -13.35 7.62
N TRP A 76 2.27 -12.75 6.95
CA TRP A 76 1.87 -13.16 5.60
C TRP A 76 2.99 -12.98 4.59
N LEU A 77 3.71 -11.87 4.68
CA LEU A 77 4.78 -11.52 3.77
C LEU A 77 6.11 -12.24 4.09
N ALA A 78 6.20 -12.93 5.23
CA ALA A 78 7.45 -13.49 5.76
C ALA A 78 8.58 -12.44 5.83
N LEU A 79 8.25 -11.21 6.20
CA LEU A 79 9.20 -10.13 6.38
C LEU A 79 9.43 -9.86 7.87
N ASP A 80 10.69 -9.72 8.24
CA ASP A 80 11.04 -9.15 9.53
C ASP A 80 10.71 -7.64 9.60
N ARG A 81 10.77 -7.11 10.81
CA ARG A 81 10.42 -5.71 11.06
C ARG A 81 11.40 -4.74 10.40
N GLU A 82 12.67 -5.07 10.35
CA GLU A 82 13.72 -4.24 9.76
C GLU A 82 13.50 -4.08 8.26
N THR A 83 13.38 -5.19 7.54
CA THR A 83 13.09 -5.20 6.10
C THR A 83 11.78 -4.51 5.76
N PHE A 84 10.72 -4.76 6.56
CA PHE A 84 9.40 -4.16 6.31
C PHE A 84 9.41 -2.63 6.42
N TYR A 85 10.25 -2.06 7.28
CA TYR A 85 10.36 -0.62 7.48
C TYR A 85 11.57 0.03 6.80
N ASP A 86 12.34 -0.72 6.03
CA ASP A 86 13.39 -0.16 5.19
C ASP A 86 12.77 0.57 3.99
N GLU A 87 12.75 1.90 4.08
CA GLU A 87 12.15 2.76 3.04
C GLU A 87 12.86 2.68 1.68
N ALA A 88 14.11 2.20 1.65
CA ALA A 88 14.82 1.96 0.41
C ALA A 88 14.33 0.72 -0.33
N ARG A 89 13.62 -0.18 0.35
CA ARG A 89 13.11 -1.46 -0.17
C ARG A 89 11.60 -1.50 -0.25
N VAL A 90 10.89 -0.89 0.72
CA VAL A 90 9.44 -0.95 0.88
C VAL A 90 8.86 0.44 1.01
N ALA A 91 7.97 0.80 0.09
CA ALA A 91 7.13 1.98 0.18
C ALA A 91 5.75 1.61 0.72
N ILE A 92 5.18 2.45 1.59
CA ILE A 92 3.86 2.23 2.20
C ILE A 92 3.01 3.49 2.03
N LEU A 93 1.88 3.35 1.33
CA LEU A 93 0.89 4.40 1.12
C LEU A 93 -0.47 3.94 1.66
N GLY A 94 -1.15 4.79 2.42
CA GLY A 94 -2.57 4.62 2.73
C GLY A 94 -3.42 5.21 1.60
N MET A 95 -4.63 4.70 1.35
CA MET A 95 -5.62 5.37 0.49
C MET A 95 -5.96 6.76 1.02
N ALA A 96 -5.86 6.96 2.34
CA ALA A 96 -5.72 8.28 2.97
C ALA A 96 -4.49 8.26 3.89
N PHE A 97 -3.80 9.39 3.99
CA PHE A 97 -2.55 9.50 4.76
C PHE A 97 -2.76 9.91 6.21
N CYS A 98 -3.98 10.33 6.57
CA CYS A 98 -4.33 10.72 7.93
C CYS A 98 -5.34 9.74 8.53
N TYR A 99 -5.35 9.64 9.87
CA TYR A 99 -6.35 8.89 10.61
C TYR A 99 -7.75 9.54 10.44
N PRO A 100 -8.73 8.83 9.90
CA PRO A 100 -10.05 9.40 9.61
C PRO A 100 -10.98 9.45 10.84
N GLY A 101 -10.61 8.81 11.94
CA GLY A 101 -11.47 8.59 13.10
C GLY A 101 -11.95 7.16 13.21
N SER A 102 -12.71 6.88 14.28
CA SER A 102 -13.38 5.60 14.51
C SER A 102 -14.90 5.78 14.58
N ASP A 103 -15.63 4.76 14.18
CA ASP A 103 -17.07 4.68 14.36
C ASP A 103 -17.45 4.35 15.82
N THR A 104 -18.75 4.37 16.12
CA THR A 104 -19.30 4.07 17.48
C THR A 104 -19.04 2.63 17.91
N LYS A 105 -18.70 1.71 17.00
CA LYS A 105 -18.37 0.30 17.27
C LYS A 105 -16.85 0.07 17.36
N GLY A 106 -16.04 1.14 17.35
CA GLY A 106 -14.59 1.08 17.46
C GLY A 106 -13.87 0.65 16.16
N GLY A 107 -14.55 0.66 15.02
CA GLY A 107 -13.94 0.46 13.71
C GLY A 107 -13.39 1.76 13.15
N ASP A 108 -12.29 1.70 12.41
CA ASP A 108 -11.79 2.88 11.70
C ASP A 108 -12.78 3.30 10.60
N LEU A 109 -13.01 4.60 10.50
CA LEU A 109 -13.82 5.19 9.43
C LEU A 109 -13.13 4.98 8.06
N PRO A 110 -13.91 5.07 6.95
CA PRO A 110 -13.36 5.02 5.61
C PRO A 110 -12.24 6.05 5.38
N PRO A 111 -11.25 5.73 4.53
CA PRO A 111 -10.27 6.71 4.11
C PRO A 111 -10.94 7.92 3.46
N ARG A 112 -10.41 9.12 3.69
CA ARG A 112 -10.90 10.33 3.06
C ARG A 112 -10.75 10.24 1.54
N PRO A 113 -11.83 10.40 0.75
CA PRO A 113 -11.82 10.16 -0.69
C PRO A 113 -10.96 11.17 -1.47
N GLU A 114 -10.70 12.35 -0.90
CA GLU A 114 -9.92 13.41 -1.54
C GLU A 114 -8.43 13.09 -1.61
N CYS A 115 -7.94 12.16 -0.75
CA CYS A 115 -6.51 11.98 -0.52
C CYS A 115 -5.82 11.26 -1.69
N ALA A 116 -6.32 10.07 -2.08
CA ALA A 116 -5.68 9.29 -3.14
C ALA A 116 -5.66 10.01 -4.50
N PRO A 117 -6.77 10.60 -5.01
CA PRO A 117 -6.73 11.31 -6.29
C PRO A 117 -5.74 12.48 -6.33
N ARG A 118 -5.50 13.11 -5.19
CA ARG A 118 -4.57 14.25 -5.12
C ARG A 118 -3.11 13.84 -5.08
N TRP A 119 -2.79 12.73 -4.40
CA TRP A 119 -1.41 12.46 -4.02
C TRP A 119 -0.81 11.20 -4.64
N HIS A 120 -1.61 10.16 -4.90
CA HIS A 120 -1.09 8.85 -5.27
C HIS A 120 -0.33 8.90 -6.59
N ASP A 121 -0.90 9.47 -7.65
CA ASP A 121 -0.23 9.52 -8.95
C ASP A 121 1.05 10.34 -8.88
N ARG A 122 1.05 11.48 -8.16
CA ARG A 122 2.24 12.31 -7.97
C ARG A 122 3.37 11.58 -7.24
N LEU A 123 3.03 10.81 -6.19
CA LEU A 123 4.04 10.03 -5.45
C LEU A 123 4.54 8.85 -6.29
N ARG A 124 3.63 8.16 -6.96
CA ARG A 124 3.96 6.97 -7.76
C ARG A 124 4.89 7.26 -8.93
N THR A 125 4.88 8.46 -9.51
CA THR A 125 5.84 8.84 -10.56
C THR A 125 7.30 8.77 -10.08
N TYR A 126 7.54 8.88 -8.77
CA TYR A 126 8.88 8.77 -8.20
C TYR A 126 9.27 7.33 -7.82
N PHE A 127 8.31 6.42 -7.70
CA PHE A 127 8.56 5.01 -7.37
C PHE A 127 8.82 4.17 -8.62
N SER A 128 9.77 4.59 -9.45
CA SER A 128 10.08 3.93 -10.74
C SER A 128 10.70 2.54 -10.59
N ALA A 129 11.27 2.23 -9.43
CA ALA A 129 11.89 0.94 -9.14
C ALA A 129 10.88 -0.13 -8.63
N ILE A 130 9.59 0.22 -8.46
CA ILE A 130 8.60 -0.74 -7.96
C ILE A 130 8.39 -1.88 -8.95
N GLU A 131 8.59 -3.11 -8.46
CA GLU A 131 8.38 -4.35 -9.21
C GLU A 131 7.15 -5.13 -8.75
N LEU A 132 6.71 -4.88 -7.52
CA LEU A 132 5.51 -5.51 -6.97
C LEU A 132 4.71 -4.49 -6.16
N THR A 133 3.42 -4.38 -6.47
CA THR A 133 2.46 -3.60 -5.69
C THR A 133 1.51 -4.54 -4.95
N LEU A 134 1.34 -4.36 -3.65
CA LEU A 134 0.35 -5.07 -2.84
C LEU A 134 -0.85 -4.15 -2.58
N LEU A 135 -2.03 -4.54 -3.05
CA LEU A 135 -3.29 -3.88 -2.70
C LEU A 135 -3.91 -4.59 -1.49
N VAL A 136 -3.95 -3.90 -0.35
CA VAL A 136 -4.35 -4.48 0.94
C VAL A 136 -5.70 -3.95 1.38
N GLY A 137 -6.73 -4.78 1.27
CA GLY A 137 -8.12 -4.46 1.63
C GLY A 137 -8.92 -3.79 0.51
N SER A 138 -10.24 -3.76 0.69
CA SER A 138 -11.21 -3.35 -0.33
C SER A 138 -10.96 -1.95 -0.89
N TYR A 139 -10.65 -0.97 -0.04
CA TYR A 139 -10.45 0.41 -0.52
C TYR A 139 -9.32 0.56 -1.53
N ALA A 140 -8.20 -0.14 -1.33
CA ALA A 140 -7.09 -0.14 -2.28
C ALA A 140 -7.46 -0.93 -3.55
N ILE A 141 -8.09 -2.10 -3.38
CA ILE A 141 -8.54 -2.95 -4.48
C ILE A 141 -9.55 -2.19 -5.36
N ASP A 142 -10.59 -1.60 -4.78
CA ASP A 142 -11.65 -0.90 -5.51
C ASP A 142 -11.12 0.32 -6.27
N TYR A 143 -10.16 1.04 -5.70
CA TYR A 143 -9.58 2.22 -6.34
C TYR A 143 -8.67 1.86 -7.53
N TYR A 144 -7.82 0.86 -7.37
CA TYR A 144 -6.80 0.53 -8.37
C TYR A 144 -7.26 -0.49 -9.42
N LEU A 145 -8.21 -1.34 -9.06
CA LEU A 145 -8.74 -2.36 -9.96
C LEU A 145 -10.14 -2.01 -10.45
N SER A 146 -10.45 -0.72 -10.63
CA SER A 146 -11.74 -0.18 -11.07
C SER A 146 -12.39 -1.09 -12.11
N GLY A 147 -13.17 -2.04 -11.66
CA GLY A 147 -14.04 -2.92 -12.45
C GLY A 147 -15.49 -2.69 -12.01
N PRO A 148 -16.48 -3.23 -12.73
CA PRO A 148 -17.86 -3.09 -12.30
C PRO A 148 -17.98 -3.60 -10.85
N ARG A 149 -18.55 -2.77 -9.98
CA ARG A 149 -18.77 -2.95 -8.53
C ARG A 149 -19.51 -4.24 -8.11
N ALA A 150 -19.66 -5.19 -9.04
CA ALA A 150 -20.40 -6.42 -8.86
C ALA A 150 -19.57 -7.58 -8.26
N ARG A 151 -18.26 -7.38 -8.04
CA ARG A 151 -17.42 -8.47 -7.50
C ARG A 151 -17.15 -8.25 -6.02
N SER A 152 -17.41 -9.29 -5.23
CA SER A 152 -16.98 -9.31 -3.83
C SER A 152 -15.45 -9.28 -3.73
N MET A 153 -14.92 -8.82 -2.60
CA MET A 153 -13.48 -8.86 -2.33
C MET A 153 -12.90 -10.27 -2.54
N THR A 154 -13.64 -11.31 -2.15
CA THR A 154 -13.23 -12.71 -2.33
C THR A 154 -13.06 -13.08 -3.80
N GLU A 155 -14.01 -12.68 -4.67
CA GLU A 155 -13.92 -12.92 -6.11
C GLU A 155 -12.73 -12.25 -6.77
N VAL A 156 -12.30 -11.11 -6.26
CA VAL A 156 -11.09 -10.44 -6.74
C VAL A 156 -9.86 -11.17 -6.22
N ILE A 157 -9.82 -11.49 -4.91
CA ILE A 157 -8.64 -12.11 -4.30
C ILE A 157 -8.39 -13.53 -4.84
N VAL A 158 -9.42 -14.32 -5.13
CA VAL A 158 -9.26 -15.67 -5.71
C VAL A 158 -8.55 -15.65 -7.07
N ARG A 159 -8.61 -14.52 -7.75
CA ARG A 159 -7.94 -14.29 -9.05
C ARG A 159 -6.53 -13.68 -8.91
N TRP A 160 -5.90 -13.76 -7.76
CA TRP A 160 -4.59 -13.16 -7.51
C TRP A 160 -3.53 -13.50 -8.56
N ARG A 161 -3.60 -14.68 -9.19
CA ARG A 161 -2.68 -15.11 -10.26
C ARG A 161 -2.77 -14.23 -11.51
N ASP A 162 -3.95 -13.68 -11.81
CA ASP A 162 -4.18 -12.82 -12.98
C ASP A 162 -3.43 -11.48 -12.88
N PHE A 163 -3.02 -11.09 -11.68
CA PHE A 163 -2.36 -9.80 -11.43
C PHE A 163 -0.83 -9.89 -11.35
N LEU A 164 -0.29 -11.10 -11.21
CA LEU A 164 1.16 -11.30 -11.18
C LEU A 164 1.80 -11.02 -12.55
N PRO A 165 3.10 -10.65 -12.58
CA PRO A 165 4.02 -10.53 -11.46
C PRO A 165 4.07 -9.14 -10.80
N GLN A 166 3.35 -8.12 -11.31
CA GLN A 166 3.49 -6.74 -10.86
C GLN A 166 2.56 -6.35 -9.72
N LEU A 167 1.47 -7.09 -9.51
CA LEU A 167 0.48 -6.75 -8.51
C LEU A 167 -0.03 -7.99 -7.79
N PHE A 168 -0.32 -7.83 -6.49
CA PHE A 168 -0.96 -8.86 -5.69
C PHE A 168 -2.05 -8.24 -4.81
N VAL A 169 -3.17 -8.96 -4.67
CA VAL A 169 -4.34 -8.51 -3.91
C VAL A 169 -4.47 -9.29 -2.60
N LEU A 170 -4.66 -8.57 -1.50
CA LEU A 170 -4.74 -9.14 -0.15
C LEU A 170 -6.00 -8.66 0.57
N PRO A 171 -6.63 -9.51 1.39
CA PRO A 171 -7.62 -9.01 2.32
C PRO A 171 -6.95 -8.08 3.35
N HIS A 172 -7.74 -7.25 4.02
CA HIS A 172 -7.18 -6.43 5.10
C HIS A 172 -6.74 -7.34 6.27
N PRO A 173 -5.52 -7.19 6.82
CA PRO A 173 -4.97 -8.11 7.85
C PRO A 173 -5.55 -7.88 9.26
N SER A 174 -6.76 -7.32 9.38
CA SER A 174 -7.43 -7.11 10.66
C SER A 174 -7.99 -8.42 11.24
N TRP A 175 -8.38 -8.37 12.51
CA TRP A 175 -9.04 -9.51 13.17
C TRP A 175 -10.36 -9.93 12.48
N ARG A 176 -11.03 -9.01 11.80
CA ARG A 176 -12.28 -9.26 11.06
C ARG A 176 -12.08 -10.27 9.92
N THR A 177 -10.88 -10.40 9.40
CA THR A 177 -10.53 -11.34 8.32
C THR A 177 -10.33 -12.77 8.85
N THR A 178 -10.30 -13.00 10.16
CA THR A 178 -10.04 -14.33 10.73
C THR A 178 -11.08 -15.38 10.30
N ARG A 179 -12.36 -15.01 10.23
CA ARG A 179 -13.41 -15.92 9.71
C ARG A 179 -13.19 -16.19 8.22
N TRP A 180 -12.91 -15.15 7.44
CA TRP A 180 -12.67 -15.29 6.01
C TRP A 180 -11.48 -16.21 5.72
N LEU A 181 -10.39 -16.12 6.47
CA LEU A 181 -9.23 -17.03 6.34
C LEU A 181 -9.60 -18.49 6.58
N ARG A 182 -10.40 -18.76 7.62
CA ARG A 182 -10.88 -20.10 7.91
C ARG A 182 -11.75 -20.65 6.77
N ASP A 183 -12.59 -19.80 6.20
CA ASP A 183 -13.52 -20.18 5.12
C ASP A 183 -12.80 -20.23 3.74
N ASN A 184 -11.55 -19.74 3.64
CA ASN A 184 -10.74 -19.67 2.42
C ASN A 184 -9.29 -20.19 2.67
N PRO A 185 -9.09 -21.47 3.02
CA PRO A 185 -7.77 -22.00 3.37
C PRO A 185 -6.75 -21.95 2.22
N TRP A 186 -7.22 -21.92 0.96
CA TRP A 186 -6.38 -21.73 -0.22
C TRP A 186 -5.51 -20.47 -0.15
N PHE A 187 -5.97 -19.43 0.54
CA PHE A 187 -5.21 -18.20 0.66
C PHE A 187 -3.88 -18.42 1.40
N GLU A 188 -3.91 -19.14 2.52
CA GLU A 188 -2.69 -19.45 3.28
C GLU A 188 -1.88 -20.59 2.64
N ASN A 189 -2.53 -21.54 2.00
CA ASN A 189 -1.90 -22.76 1.47
C ASN A 189 -1.34 -22.56 0.04
N GLU A 190 -1.89 -21.65 -0.76
CA GLU A 190 -1.49 -21.44 -2.15
C GLU A 190 -1.03 -20.00 -2.40
N ALA A 191 -1.87 -19.00 -2.04
CA ALA A 191 -1.61 -17.61 -2.41
C ALA A 191 -0.42 -17.01 -1.65
N LEU A 192 -0.29 -17.24 -0.33
CA LEU A 192 0.82 -16.71 0.45
C LEU A 192 2.17 -17.35 0.10
N PRO A 193 2.33 -18.65 -0.14
CA PRO A 193 3.59 -19.22 -0.63
C PRO A 193 4.07 -18.57 -1.93
N GLU A 194 3.17 -18.38 -2.90
CA GLU A 194 3.53 -17.73 -4.17
C GLU A 194 3.91 -16.26 -3.99
N LEU A 195 3.14 -15.53 -3.17
CA LEU A 195 3.49 -14.17 -2.82
C LEU A 195 4.88 -14.08 -2.18
N ARG A 196 5.20 -14.96 -1.23
CA ARG A 196 6.51 -14.99 -0.56
C ARG A 196 7.65 -15.28 -1.54
N ALA A 197 7.44 -16.22 -2.48
CA ALA A 197 8.41 -16.52 -3.52
C ALA A 197 8.66 -15.28 -4.41
N ARG A 198 7.59 -14.59 -4.84
CA ARG A 198 7.71 -13.36 -5.63
C ARG A 198 8.40 -12.25 -4.84
N MET A 199 8.07 -12.07 -3.57
CA MET A 199 8.71 -11.08 -2.71
C MET A 199 10.20 -11.35 -2.50
N ALA A 200 10.59 -12.61 -2.32
CA ALA A 200 12.01 -12.97 -2.24
C ALA A 200 12.77 -12.54 -3.49
N GLN A 201 12.19 -12.75 -4.69
CA GLN A 201 12.78 -12.28 -5.95
C GLN A 201 12.92 -10.75 -5.98
N VAL A 202 11.85 -10.03 -5.63
CA VAL A 202 11.81 -8.57 -5.65
C VAL A 202 12.82 -7.98 -4.66
N LEU A 203 12.93 -8.55 -3.46
CA LEU A 203 13.76 -7.99 -2.40
C LEU A 203 15.21 -8.50 -2.39
N SER A 204 15.54 -9.60 -3.10
CA SER A 204 16.91 -10.12 -3.18
C SER A 204 17.74 -9.49 -4.30
N ALA A 205 17.11 -9.01 -5.37
CA ALA A 205 17.84 -8.47 -6.50
C ALA A 205 18.53 -7.14 -6.13
N THR A 206 19.79 -7.03 -6.44
CA THR A 206 20.55 -5.76 -6.37
C THR A 206 19.88 -4.74 -7.30
N PRO A 207 19.77 -3.46 -6.92
CA PRO A 207 19.15 -2.44 -7.76
C PRO A 207 19.86 -2.37 -9.12
N GLN A 208 19.20 -2.84 -10.18
CA GLN A 208 19.62 -2.52 -11.54
C GLN A 208 19.01 -1.15 -11.86
N VAL A 209 19.87 -0.15 -11.99
CA VAL A 209 19.49 1.22 -12.39
C VAL A 209 19.31 1.24 -13.91
N GLU A 210 18.20 0.71 -14.40
CA GLU A 210 17.69 1.10 -15.70
C GLU A 210 16.34 1.81 -15.48
N PRO A 211 16.16 3.02 -16.00
CA PRO A 211 14.90 3.73 -15.86
C PRO A 211 13.83 3.06 -16.74
N VAL A 212 12.95 2.29 -16.12
CA VAL A 212 11.73 1.83 -16.78
C VAL A 212 10.75 3.00 -16.82
N PRO A 213 10.21 3.36 -18.00
CA PRO A 213 9.22 4.43 -18.10
C PRO A 213 7.97 4.08 -17.29
N PRO A 214 7.28 5.08 -16.70
CA PRO A 214 6.13 4.86 -15.84
C PRO A 214 5.03 4.11 -16.60
N GLN A 215 4.82 2.86 -16.25
CA GLN A 215 3.71 2.09 -16.81
C GLN A 215 2.41 2.65 -16.24
N LYS A 216 1.62 3.27 -17.12
CA LYS A 216 0.22 3.55 -16.84
C LYS A 216 -0.47 2.21 -16.63
N ILE A 217 -0.96 1.95 -15.43
CA ILE A 217 -2.00 0.94 -15.24
C ILE A 217 -3.20 1.50 -15.99
N SER A 218 -3.39 1.05 -17.23
CA SER A 218 -4.45 1.51 -18.11
C SER A 218 -5.78 1.16 -17.45
N ALA A 219 -6.53 2.18 -17.06
CA ALA A 219 -7.96 2.01 -16.84
C ALA A 219 -8.54 1.48 -18.16
N ALA A 220 -9.22 0.36 -18.12
CA ALA A 220 -9.92 -0.18 -19.26
C ALA A 220 -10.81 0.92 -19.87
N PRO A 221 -10.88 1.05 -21.22
CA PRO A 221 -11.64 2.10 -21.86
C PRO A 221 -13.12 2.00 -21.45
N GLY A 222 -13.63 3.07 -20.84
CA GLY A 222 -15.03 3.22 -20.53
C GLY A 222 -15.85 3.09 -21.81
N SER A 223 -16.67 2.05 -21.91
CA SER A 223 -17.71 1.95 -22.91
C SER A 223 -18.66 3.14 -22.71
N ARG A 224 -18.69 4.04 -23.70
CA ARG A 224 -19.72 5.06 -23.82
C ARG A 224 -21.06 4.35 -23.88
N ILE A 225 -21.86 4.55 -22.86
CA ILE A 225 -23.31 4.26 -22.95
C ILE A 225 -23.90 5.47 -23.66
N GLY A 226 -24.24 5.28 -24.94
CA GLY A 226 -25.10 6.17 -25.68
C GLY A 226 -26.52 6.11 -25.12
N ARG A 227 -27.17 7.21 -25.16
CA ARG A 227 -28.56 7.62 -24.83
C ARG A 227 -29.59 6.55 -24.51
#